data_1420c282dae59f204ebcef52f20862fd
#
_entry.id   1420c282dae59f204ebcef52f20862fd
#
_cell.length_a   1.000
_cell.length_b   1.000
_cell.length_c   1.000
_cell.angle_alpha   90.00
_cell.angle_beta   90.00
_cell.angle_gamma   90.00
#
_symmetry.space_group_name_H-M   'P 1'
#
loop_
_entity.id
_entity.type
_entity.pdbx_description
1 polymer ?
#
loop_
_entity_poly.entity_id
_entity_poly.type
_entity_poly.pdbx_seq_one_letter_code
_entity_poly.pdbx_strand_id
1 'polypeptide(L)'
;EGSNIESEIRLIISRLYESGPVSRSDMEVLSYIKLYQPEIFSKYEKTVLNLMGLFFKEGISDKDDLRGLVCGLMGDAIELEYGKRYTPMQANLRESILNQQVFSFSSATSTGKSYVFRDIIQKYDQNIAIIVPSRALINEYFINVREMVDKTVNVLTFADIINTDIAQRSVFILTPERARELFRINNLTIGLALFDEAQMVDDDQRRGMYFDSIVRRFLGSSQRIRLL
;
A
#
# COMPACT_ATOMS: atom_id res chain seq x y z
N GLU A 1 17.93 3.26 38.31
CA GLU A 1 17.94 3.45 36.84
C GLU A 1 16.55 3.21 36.24
N GLY A 2 15.83 2.12 36.54
CA GLY A 2 14.52 1.83 35.99
C GLY A 2 13.43 2.86 36.27
N SER A 3 13.43 3.46 37.43
CA SER A 3 12.47 4.51 37.85
C SER A 3 12.63 5.81 37.03
N ASN A 4 13.83 6.11 36.56
CA ASN A 4 14.09 7.28 35.72
C ASN A 4 13.57 7.07 34.30
N ILE A 5 13.72 5.86 33.73
CA ILE A 5 13.24 5.48 32.41
C ILE A 5 11.71 5.48 32.36
N GLU A 6 11.04 4.93 33.39
CA GLU A 6 9.57 4.97 33.43
C GLU A 6 9.03 6.41 33.52
N SER A 7 9.72 7.30 34.25
CA SER A 7 9.36 8.72 34.32
C SER A 7 9.51 9.40 32.97
N GLU A 8 10.55 9.09 32.21
CA GLU A 8 10.77 9.61 30.85
C GLU A 8 9.68 9.12 29.90
N ILE A 9 9.34 7.83 29.94
CA ILE A 9 8.24 7.30 29.11
C ILE A 9 6.92 8.02 29.42
N ARG A 10 6.58 8.23 30.69
CA ARG A 10 5.35 8.92 31.07
C ARG A 10 5.33 10.37 30.61
N LEU A 11 6.46 11.06 30.65
CA LEU A 11 6.58 12.42 30.12
C LEU A 11 6.36 12.47 28.61
N ILE A 12 6.95 11.50 27.88
CA ILE A 12 6.73 11.38 26.43
C ILE A 12 5.26 11.05 26.14
N ILE A 13 4.63 10.13 26.90
CA ILE A 13 3.20 9.81 26.75
C ILE A 13 2.33 11.05 26.91
N SER A 14 2.63 11.92 27.90
CA SER A 14 1.89 13.19 28.10
C SER A 14 2.02 14.09 26.85
N ARG A 15 3.23 14.24 26.31
CA ARG A 15 3.45 15.02 25.08
C ARG A 15 2.76 14.42 23.87
N LEU A 16 2.77 13.10 23.72
CA LEU A 16 2.05 12.39 22.66
C LEU A 16 0.54 12.59 22.75
N TYR A 17 0.01 12.62 23.96
CA TYR A 17 -1.42 12.86 24.21
C TYR A 17 -1.83 14.29 23.81
N GLU A 18 -1.02 15.28 24.13
CA GLU A 18 -1.29 16.70 23.88
C GLU A 18 -1.07 17.10 22.40
N SER A 19 0.00 16.60 21.79
CA SER A 19 0.50 17.13 20.51
C SER A 19 0.59 16.05 19.40
N GLY A 20 0.37 14.78 19.71
CA GLY A 20 0.60 13.67 18.80
C GLY A 20 2.09 13.38 18.55
N PRO A 21 2.44 12.47 17.62
CA PRO A 21 3.80 12.03 17.35
C PRO A 21 4.61 13.03 16.50
N VAL A 22 4.73 14.26 16.96
CA VAL A 22 5.37 15.37 16.22
C VAL A 22 6.87 15.46 16.53
N SER A 23 7.27 15.08 17.75
CA SER A 23 8.66 15.22 18.22
C SER A 23 9.52 14.04 17.76
N ARG A 24 10.49 14.30 16.87
CA ARG A 24 11.47 13.30 16.44
C ARG A 24 12.32 12.77 17.58
N SER A 25 12.73 13.63 18.49
CA SER A 25 13.53 13.23 19.68
C SER A 25 12.77 12.27 20.58
N ASP A 26 11.47 12.47 20.80
CA ASP A 26 10.65 11.57 21.60
C ASP A 26 10.52 10.19 20.94
N MET A 27 10.40 10.15 19.60
CA MET A 27 10.35 8.89 18.86
C MET A 27 11.70 8.15 18.91
N GLU A 28 12.80 8.85 18.84
CA GLU A 28 14.15 8.27 18.97
C GLU A 28 14.36 7.68 20.37
N VAL A 29 13.97 8.40 21.43
CA VAL A 29 14.04 7.93 22.82
C VAL A 29 13.16 6.69 23.03
N LEU A 30 11.91 6.71 22.58
CA LEU A 30 11.02 5.54 22.69
C LEU A 30 11.58 4.32 21.93
N SER A 31 12.14 4.53 20.75
CA SER A 31 12.76 3.46 19.96
C SER A 31 13.98 2.88 20.68
N TYR A 32 14.80 3.74 21.27
CA TYR A 32 15.95 3.32 22.07
C TYR A 32 15.51 2.50 23.30
N ILE A 33 14.51 2.99 24.06
CA ILE A 33 13.98 2.27 25.23
C ILE A 33 13.41 0.92 24.81
N LYS A 34 12.68 0.85 23.69
CA LYS A 34 12.14 -0.41 23.18
C LYS A 34 13.24 -1.43 22.84
N LEU A 35 14.35 -0.99 22.29
CA LEU A 35 15.48 -1.86 21.90
C LEU A 35 16.28 -2.35 23.10
N TYR A 36 16.56 -1.48 24.08
CA TYR A 36 17.51 -1.78 25.15
C TYR A 36 16.85 -2.09 26.49
N GLN A 37 15.56 -1.74 26.67
CA GLN A 37 14.78 -1.98 27.89
C GLN A 37 13.37 -2.51 27.57
N PRO A 38 13.25 -3.63 26.83
CA PRO A 38 11.97 -4.12 26.31
C PRO A 38 10.97 -4.47 27.42
N GLU A 39 11.44 -4.94 28.58
CA GLU A 39 10.59 -5.28 29.72
C GLU A 39 9.90 -4.04 30.33
N ILE A 40 10.60 -2.92 30.40
CA ILE A 40 10.03 -1.67 30.86
C ILE A 40 9.08 -1.10 29.81
N PHE A 41 9.50 -1.11 28.54
CA PHE A 41 8.70 -0.59 27.43
C PHE A 41 7.38 -1.34 27.26
N SER A 42 7.37 -2.65 27.43
CA SER A 42 6.18 -3.49 27.24
C SER A 42 4.98 -3.08 28.11
N LYS A 43 5.24 -2.50 29.30
CA LYS A 43 4.19 -1.98 30.19
C LYS A 43 3.42 -0.80 29.57
N TYR A 44 4.07 -0.04 28.71
CA TYR A 44 3.54 1.20 28.11
C TYR A 44 3.30 1.06 26.59
N GLU A 45 3.68 -0.07 26.00
CA GLU A 45 3.69 -0.27 24.55
C GLU A 45 2.32 0.01 23.92
N LYS A 46 1.26 -0.54 24.49
CA LYS A 46 -0.10 -0.34 23.97
C LYS A 46 -0.49 1.14 23.96
N THR A 47 -0.27 1.84 25.06
CA THR A 47 -0.58 3.27 25.18
C THR A 47 0.22 4.10 24.19
N VAL A 48 1.53 3.86 24.09
CA VAL A 48 2.40 4.56 23.15
C VAL A 48 1.94 4.33 21.70
N LEU A 49 1.72 3.08 21.30
CA LEU A 49 1.34 2.74 19.93
C LEU A 49 -0.06 3.27 19.58
N ASN A 50 -1.01 3.28 20.52
CA ASN A 50 -2.31 3.90 20.33
C ASN A 50 -2.19 5.42 20.11
N LEU A 51 -1.40 6.11 20.91
CA LEU A 51 -1.17 7.55 20.76
C LEU A 51 -0.42 7.90 19.48
N MET A 52 0.41 6.98 18.97
CA MET A 52 1.05 7.08 17.65
C MET A 52 0.10 6.78 16.48
N GLY A 53 -1.15 6.42 16.72
CA GLY A 53 -2.12 6.06 15.68
C GLY A 53 -1.96 4.64 15.13
N LEU A 54 -1.19 3.78 15.79
CA LEU A 54 -0.94 2.39 15.36
C LEU A 54 -1.93 1.39 15.96
N PHE A 55 -3.11 1.84 16.33
CA PHE A 55 -4.19 1.06 16.96
C PHE A 55 -4.75 -0.08 16.11
N PHE A 56 -4.51 -0.04 14.80
CA PHE A 56 -4.96 -1.05 13.85
C PHE A 56 -4.15 -2.35 13.90
N LYS A 57 -3.01 -2.38 14.59
CA LYS A 57 -2.24 -3.61 14.79
C LYS A 57 -2.96 -4.50 15.82
N GLU A 58 -2.99 -5.80 15.52
CA GLU A 58 -3.64 -6.79 16.37
C GLU A 58 -3.07 -6.76 17.81
N GLY A 59 -3.95 -6.75 18.79
CA GLY A 59 -3.58 -6.74 20.22
C GLY A 59 -3.13 -5.39 20.79
N ILE A 60 -3.11 -4.31 20.00
CA ILE A 60 -2.65 -2.98 20.48
C ILE A 60 -3.78 -2.11 21.00
N SER A 61 -5.06 -2.37 20.62
CA SER A 61 -6.17 -1.55 21.12
C SER A 61 -6.30 -1.71 22.64
N ASP A 62 -6.14 -0.60 23.34
CA ASP A 62 -6.39 -0.52 24.78
C ASP A 62 -7.86 -0.24 25.00
N LYS A 63 -8.62 -1.26 25.47
CA LYS A 63 -10.06 -1.14 25.71
C LYS A 63 -10.38 -0.37 26.99
N ASP A 64 -9.39 -0.07 27.79
CA ASP A 64 -9.55 0.64 29.07
C ASP A 64 -9.60 2.17 28.86
N ASP A 65 -9.24 2.67 27.68
CA ASP A 65 -9.39 4.07 27.28
C ASP A 65 -10.47 4.23 26.19
N LEU A 66 -11.30 5.28 26.32
CA LEU A 66 -12.36 5.59 25.35
C LEU A 66 -11.83 5.69 23.90
N ARG A 67 -10.66 6.29 23.71
CA ARG A 67 -10.02 6.41 22.40
C ARG A 67 -9.62 5.03 21.85
N GLY A 68 -9.00 4.21 22.70
CA GLY A 68 -8.63 2.83 22.34
C GLY A 68 -9.85 1.98 22.00
N LEU A 69 -10.94 2.15 22.75
CA LEU A 69 -12.21 1.48 22.47
C LEU A 69 -12.77 1.89 21.09
N VAL A 70 -12.86 3.19 20.81
CA VAL A 70 -13.36 3.69 19.52
C VAL A 70 -12.49 3.21 18.36
N CYS A 71 -11.18 3.30 18.50
CA CYS A 71 -10.24 2.82 17.48
C CYS A 71 -10.33 1.30 17.26
N GLY A 72 -10.54 0.54 18.34
CA GLY A 72 -10.78 -0.90 18.28
C GLY A 72 -12.05 -1.23 17.51
N LEU A 73 -13.16 -0.57 17.84
CA LEU A 73 -14.44 -0.76 17.13
C LEU A 73 -14.36 -0.38 15.66
N MET A 74 -13.63 0.69 15.31
CA MET A 74 -13.38 1.05 13.90
C MET A 74 -12.57 -0.04 13.18
N GLY A 75 -11.54 -0.59 13.83
CA GLY A 75 -10.75 -1.68 13.28
C GLY A 75 -11.59 -2.93 13.04
N ASP A 76 -12.42 -3.31 14.01
CA ASP A 76 -13.30 -4.47 13.94
C ASP A 76 -14.38 -4.29 12.84
N ALA A 77 -14.94 -3.08 12.69
CA ALA A 77 -15.89 -2.77 11.63
C ALA A 77 -15.27 -2.89 10.24
N ILE A 78 -14.05 -2.35 10.07
CA ILE A 78 -13.30 -2.46 8.81
C ILE A 78 -12.96 -3.92 8.51
N GLU A 79 -12.56 -4.70 9.50
CA GLU A 79 -12.25 -6.12 9.33
C GLU A 79 -13.50 -6.92 8.96
N LEU A 80 -14.64 -6.61 9.55
CA LEU A 80 -15.92 -7.25 9.20
C LEU A 80 -16.33 -6.96 7.75
N GLU A 81 -16.12 -5.73 7.29
CA GLU A 81 -16.50 -5.31 5.93
C GLU A 81 -15.56 -5.86 4.85
N TYR A 82 -14.24 -5.82 5.09
CA TYR A 82 -13.23 -6.15 4.06
C TYR A 82 -12.56 -7.51 4.25
N GLY A 83 -12.83 -8.21 5.35
CA GLY A 83 -12.20 -9.48 5.72
C GLY A 83 -10.72 -9.35 6.08
N LYS A 84 -10.24 -8.12 6.27
CA LYS A 84 -8.86 -7.78 6.66
C LYS A 84 -8.83 -6.50 7.49
N ARG A 85 -7.89 -6.43 8.41
CA ARG A 85 -7.63 -5.23 9.21
C ARG A 85 -6.86 -4.20 8.41
N TYR A 86 -7.55 -3.16 7.96
CA TYR A 86 -6.97 -1.99 7.33
C TYR A 86 -6.96 -0.80 8.29
N THR A 87 -6.05 0.15 8.07
CA THR A 87 -6.26 1.48 8.62
C THR A 87 -7.44 2.15 7.90
N PRO A 88 -8.12 3.13 8.52
CA PRO A 88 -9.20 3.86 7.85
C PRO A 88 -8.77 4.44 6.50
N MET A 89 -7.51 4.91 6.40
CA MET A 89 -6.92 5.41 5.16
C MET A 89 -6.76 4.29 4.11
N GLN A 90 -6.30 3.11 4.51
CA GLN A 90 -6.15 1.97 3.61
C GLN A 90 -7.50 1.43 3.12
N ALA A 91 -8.51 1.40 3.98
CA ALA A 91 -9.88 1.02 3.62
C ALA A 91 -10.45 1.99 2.59
N ASN A 92 -10.35 3.29 2.84
CA ASN A 92 -10.79 4.33 1.91
C ASN A 92 -10.02 4.29 0.58
N LEU A 93 -8.70 4.08 0.63
CA LEU A 93 -7.89 3.89 -0.56
C LEU A 93 -8.36 2.70 -1.40
N ARG A 94 -8.60 1.55 -0.76
CA ARG A 94 -9.11 0.34 -1.41
C ARG A 94 -10.45 0.58 -2.09
N GLU A 95 -11.38 1.21 -1.39
CA GLU A 95 -12.71 1.55 -1.91
C GLU A 95 -12.60 2.50 -3.10
N SER A 96 -11.81 3.56 -2.99
CA SER A 96 -11.59 4.52 -4.08
C SER A 96 -10.98 3.85 -5.31
N ILE A 97 -10.01 2.96 -5.13
CA ILE A 97 -9.40 2.20 -6.24
C ILE A 97 -10.46 1.34 -6.95
N LEU A 98 -11.36 0.71 -6.26
CA LEU A 98 -12.33 -0.19 -6.86
C LEU A 98 -13.54 0.54 -7.47
N ASN A 99 -13.95 1.66 -6.91
CA ASN A 99 -15.19 2.33 -7.29
C ASN A 99 -15.00 3.46 -8.32
N GLN A 100 -13.84 4.13 -8.34
CA GLN A 100 -13.60 5.22 -9.29
C GLN A 100 -13.06 4.69 -10.62
N GLN A 101 -13.37 5.36 -11.72
CA GLN A 101 -12.81 5.01 -13.03
C GLN A 101 -11.36 5.44 -13.13
N VAL A 102 -11.06 6.65 -12.70
CA VAL A 102 -9.70 7.23 -12.63
C VAL A 102 -9.46 7.68 -11.20
N PHE A 103 -8.35 7.27 -10.62
CA PHE A 103 -7.98 7.62 -9.27
C PHE A 103 -6.48 7.91 -9.19
N SER A 104 -6.12 9.05 -8.61
CA SER A 104 -4.74 9.42 -8.33
C SER A 104 -4.54 9.52 -6.83
N PHE A 105 -3.42 9.02 -6.35
CA PHE A 105 -3.11 8.96 -4.92
C PHE A 105 -1.63 9.26 -4.65
N SER A 106 -1.40 10.20 -3.77
CA SER A 106 -0.06 10.52 -3.28
C SER A 106 0.00 10.31 -1.77
N SER A 107 0.98 9.59 -1.31
CA SER A 107 1.23 9.43 0.13
C SER A 107 2.69 9.03 0.41
N ALA A 108 3.12 9.24 1.66
CA ALA A 108 4.44 8.83 2.12
C ALA A 108 4.68 7.32 1.93
N THR A 109 5.93 6.92 1.75
CA THR A 109 6.33 5.53 1.49
C THR A 109 5.93 4.54 2.58
N SER A 110 5.79 5.00 3.83
CA SER A 110 5.47 4.17 5.00
C SER A 110 3.97 3.98 5.29
N THR A 111 3.07 4.48 4.45
CA THR A 111 1.62 4.43 4.70
C THR A 111 0.98 3.07 4.45
N GLY A 112 1.75 2.10 3.99
CA GLY A 112 1.26 0.75 3.70
C GLY A 112 0.45 0.62 2.41
N LYS A 113 0.69 1.48 1.42
CA LYS A 113 0.09 1.38 0.06
C LYS A 113 0.22 -0.04 -0.50
N SER A 114 1.42 -0.59 -0.44
CA SER A 114 1.71 -1.94 -0.97
C SER A 114 0.81 -3.02 -0.36
N TYR A 115 0.36 -2.86 0.87
CA TYR A 115 -0.56 -3.82 1.50
C TYR A 115 -1.94 -3.82 0.83
N VAL A 116 -2.46 -2.64 0.50
CA VAL A 116 -3.74 -2.48 -0.21
C VAL A 116 -3.63 -3.02 -1.63
N PHE A 117 -2.54 -2.69 -2.33
CA PHE A 117 -2.33 -3.19 -3.70
C PHE A 117 -2.21 -4.70 -3.76
N ARG A 118 -1.52 -5.30 -2.80
CA ARG A 118 -1.43 -6.77 -2.69
C ARG A 118 -2.81 -7.40 -2.58
N ASP A 119 -3.68 -6.86 -1.74
CA ASP A 119 -5.04 -7.39 -1.59
C ASP A 119 -5.86 -7.23 -2.87
N ILE A 120 -5.76 -6.08 -3.54
CA ILE A 120 -6.45 -5.83 -4.80
C ILE A 120 -5.93 -6.77 -5.89
N ILE A 121 -4.61 -6.89 -6.06
CA ILE A 121 -4.01 -7.79 -7.05
C ILE A 121 -4.42 -9.24 -6.80
N GLN A 122 -4.54 -9.65 -5.56
CA GLN A 122 -4.93 -11.02 -5.21
C GLN A 122 -6.41 -11.31 -5.51
N LYS A 123 -7.30 -10.36 -5.22
CA LYS A 123 -8.75 -10.56 -5.25
C LYS A 123 -9.44 -10.07 -6.52
N TYR A 124 -8.78 -9.22 -7.31
CA TYR A 124 -9.38 -8.68 -8.54
C TYR A 124 -9.50 -9.79 -9.60
N ASP A 125 -10.68 -9.95 -10.16
CA ASP A 125 -11.03 -11.09 -11.03
C ASP A 125 -10.65 -10.92 -12.50
N GLN A 126 -10.31 -9.69 -12.94
CA GLN A 126 -9.92 -9.38 -14.31
C GLN A 126 -8.40 -9.20 -14.45
N ASN A 127 -7.96 -9.03 -15.70
CA ASN A 127 -6.56 -8.75 -15.99
C ASN A 127 -6.12 -7.41 -15.41
N ILE A 128 -4.89 -7.39 -14.90
CA ILE A 128 -4.26 -6.20 -14.31
C ILE A 128 -3.00 -5.86 -15.10
N ALA A 129 -2.78 -4.58 -15.38
CA ALA A 129 -1.50 -4.07 -15.87
C ALA A 129 -0.84 -3.22 -14.77
N ILE A 130 0.37 -3.57 -14.38
CA ILE A 130 1.21 -2.82 -13.44
C ILE A 130 2.32 -2.16 -14.26
N ILE A 131 2.29 -0.84 -14.32
CA ILE A 131 3.25 -0.04 -15.07
C ILE A 131 4.27 0.53 -14.09
N VAL A 132 5.52 0.13 -14.26
CA VAL A 132 6.63 0.51 -13.39
C VAL A 132 7.68 1.32 -14.16
N PRO A 133 8.36 2.30 -13.52
CA PRO A 133 9.25 3.21 -14.23
C PRO A 133 10.56 2.56 -14.71
N SER A 134 10.95 1.42 -14.16
CA SER A 134 12.24 0.81 -14.50
C SER A 134 12.18 -0.73 -14.60
N ARG A 135 13.15 -1.28 -15.35
CA ARG A 135 13.30 -2.75 -15.48
C ARG A 135 13.68 -3.42 -14.16
N ALA A 136 14.37 -2.73 -13.27
CA ALA A 136 14.74 -3.27 -11.96
C ALA A 136 13.47 -3.56 -11.13
N LEU A 137 12.51 -2.65 -11.14
CA LEU A 137 11.23 -2.82 -10.46
C LEU A 137 10.37 -3.95 -11.06
N ILE A 138 10.51 -4.27 -12.35
CA ILE A 138 9.78 -5.40 -12.94
C ILE A 138 10.10 -6.69 -12.17
N ASN A 139 11.37 -6.97 -11.88
CA ASN A 139 11.75 -8.20 -11.18
C ASN A 139 11.24 -8.22 -9.74
N GLU A 140 11.30 -7.09 -9.04
CA GLU A 140 10.78 -6.96 -7.68
C GLU A 140 9.26 -7.21 -7.65
N TYR A 141 8.52 -6.53 -8.51
CA TYR A 141 7.07 -6.73 -8.62
C TYR A 141 6.73 -8.16 -9.07
N PHE A 142 7.49 -8.73 -10.01
CA PHE A 142 7.27 -10.09 -10.48
C PHE A 142 7.35 -11.12 -9.35
N ILE A 143 8.41 -11.08 -8.56
CA ILE A 143 8.59 -11.97 -7.41
C ILE A 143 7.45 -11.77 -6.42
N ASN A 144 7.20 -10.53 -6.01
CA ASN A 144 6.17 -10.19 -5.04
C ASN A 144 4.76 -10.62 -5.50
N VAL A 145 4.40 -10.37 -6.75
CA VAL A 145 3.08 -10.74 -7.30
C VAL A 145 2.97 -12.26 -7.44
N ARG A 146 4.02 -12.93 -7.91
CA ARG A 146 4.01 -14.39 -8.10
C ARG A 146 3.82 -15.16 -6.78
N GLU A 147 4.35 -14.65 -5.69
CA GLU A 147 4.17 -15.23 -4.35
C GLU A 147 2.75 -15.04 -3.80
N MET A 148 2.04 -14.02 -4.27
CA MET A 148 0.74 -13.64 -3.73
C MET A 148 -0.46 -14.22 -4.47
N VAL A 149 -0.31 -14.42 -5.79
CA VAL A 149 -1.43 -14.87 -6.63
C VAL A 149 -1.44 -16.38 -6.77
N ASP A 150 -2.59 -16.92 -7.08
CA ASP A 150 -2.79 -18.35 -7.32
C ASP A 150 -1.95 -18.83 -8.51
N LYS A 151 -1.58 -20.09 -8.53
CA LYS A 151 -0.82 -20.70 -9.66
C LYS A 151 -1.57 -20.65 -10.98
N THR A 152 -2.88 -20.52 -10.95
CA THR A 152 -3.76 -20.35 -12.12
C THR A 152 -3.68 -18.96 -12.74
N VAL A 153 -3.11 -17.98 -12.04
CA VAL A 153 -2.94 -16.60 -12.52
C VAL A 153 -1.61 -16.47 -13.24
N ASN A 154 -1.64 -16.00 -14.47
CA ASN A 154 -0.42 -15.70 -15.21
C ASN A 154 0.20 -14.39 -14.71
N VAL A 155 1.49 -14.43 -14.38
CA VAL A 155 2.28 -13.22 -14.10
C VAL A 155 3.26 -13.05 -15.24
N LEU A 156 3.11 -12.00 -16.02
CA LEU A 156 3.75 -11.85 -17.32
C LEU A 156 4.59 -10.58 -17.38
N THR A 157 5.79 -10.71 -17.96
CA THR A 157 6.63 -9.61 -18.40
C THR A 157 6.59 -9.52 -19.92
N PHE A 158 7.23 -8.51 -20.52
CA PHE A 158 7.18 -8.31 -21.96
C PHE A 158 7.55 -9.54 -22.80
N ALA A 159 8.54 -10.30 -22.37
CA ALA A 159 9.01 -11.47 -23.12
C ALA A 159 7.99 -12.62 -23.16
N ASP A 160 7.15 -12.71 -22.12
CA ASP A 160 6.24 -13.84 -21.93
C ASP A 160 4.91 -13.66 -22.65
N ILE A 161 4.54 -12.41 -22.99
CA ILE A 161 3.25 -12.09 -23.65
C ILE A 161 3.11 -12.80 -25.00
N ILE A 162 4.20 -13.02 -25.71
CA ILE A 162 4.20 -13.59 -27.09
C ILE A 162 3.82 -15.07 -27.07
N ASN A 163 4.08 -15.79 -25.98
CA ASN A 163 3.98 -17.25 -25.92
C ASN A 163 2.90 -17.75 -24.94
N THR A 164 2.08 -16.88 -24.38
CA THR A 164 1.16 -17.27 -23.29
C THR A 164 -0.29 -17.26 -23.78
N ASP A 165 -1.05 -18.28 -23.38
CA ASP A 165 -2.50 -18.30 -23.54
C ASP A 165 -3.14 -17.24 -22.62
N ILE A 166 -3.65 -16.17 -23.22
CA ILE A 166 -4.23 -15.02 -22.54
C ILE A 166 -5.69 -15.29 -22.10
N ALA A 167 -6.22 -16.48 -22.33
CA ALA A 167 -7.55 -16.87 -21.86
C ALA A 167 -7.67 -16.93 -20.34
N GLN A 168 -6.54 -17.10 -19.64
CA GLN A 168 -6.49 -17.08 -18.17
C GLN A 168 -6.27 -15.67 -17.64
N ARG A 169 -6.76 -15.40 -16.43
CA ARG A 169 -6.47 -14.15 -15.72
C ARG A 169 -4.96 -13.90 -15.67
N SER A 170 -4.58 -12.70 -16.06
CA SER A 170 -3.17 -12.33 -16.20
C SER A 170 -2.85 -11.02 -15.50
N VAL A 171 -1.67 -10.96 -14.88
CA VAL A 171 -1.08 -9.75 -14.30
C VAL A 171 0.15 -9.40 -15.12
N PHE A 172 0.10 -8.28 -15.82
CA PHE A 172 1.19 -7.79 -16.67
C PHE A 172 2.03 -6.79 -15.88
N ILE A 173 3.34 -6.98 -15.82
CA ILE A 173 4.29 -6.07 -15.15
C ILE A 173 5.24 -5.53 -16.20
N LEU A 174 5.09 -4.26 -16.53
CA LEU A 174 5.70 -3.68 -17.71
C LEU A 174 6.26 -2.28 -17.46
N THR A 175 7.28 -1.88 -18.23
CA THR A 175 7.61 -0.47 -18.35
C THR A 175 6.65 0.24 -19.31
N PRO A 176 6.55 1.59 -19.29
CA PRO A 176 5.68 2.33 -20.22
C PRO A 176 5.93 2.01 -21.67
N GLU A 177 7.21 1.85 -22.08
CA GLU A 177 7.57 1.52 -23.46
C GLU A 177 7.04 0.15 -23.89
N ARG A 178 7.07 -0.83 -22.97
CA ARG A 178 6.59 -2.20 -23.23
C ARG A 178 5.08 -2.34 -23.13
N ALA A 179 4.44 -1.53 -22.31
CA ALA A 179 2.99 -1.53 -22.15
C ALA A 179 2.23 -1.20 -23.44
N ARG A 180 2.89 -0.55 -24.40
CA ARG A 180 2.32 -0.30 -25.75
C ARG A 180 1.92 -1.59 -26.46
N GLU A 181 2.60 -2.68 -26.22
CA GLU A 181 2.32 -3.96 -26.88
C GLU A 181 1.00 -4.58 -26.38
N LEU A 182 0.54 -4.26 -25.17
CA LEU A 182 -0.78 -4.72 -24.67
C LEU A 182 -1.92 -4.30 -25.62
N PHE A 183 -1.84 -3.10 -26.20
CA PHE A 183 -2.86 -2.56 -27.10
C PHE A 183 -2.84 -3.18 -28.50
N ARG A 184 -1.86 -4.04 -28.80
CA ARG A 184 -1.76 -4.80 -30.06
C ARG A 184 -2.32 -6.20 -29.95
N ILE A 185 -2.60 -6.65 -28.73
CA ILE A 185 -3.12 -7.99 -28.48
C ILE A 185 -4.62 -7.97 -28.70
N ASN A 186 -5.08 -8.72 -29.68
CA ASN A 186 -6.50 -8.84 -29.98
C ASN A 186 -7.25 -9.49 -28.82
N ASN A 187 -8.41 -8.95 -28.50
CA ASN A 187 -9.31 -9.44 -27.43
C ASN A 187 -8.73 -9.40 -26.01
N LEU A 188 -7.61 -8.71 -25.76
CA LEU A 188 -7.11 -8.48 -24.41
C LEU A 188 -7.86 -7.31 -23.77
N THR A 189 -8.53 -7.59 -22.68
CA THR A 189 -9.15 -6.57 -21.83
C THR A 189 -8.38 -6.43 -20.53
N ILE A 190 -7.95 -5.23 -20.19
CA ILE A 190 -7.33 -4.91 -18.91
C ILE A 190 -8.39 -4.25 -18.04
N GLY A 191 -8.79 -4.91 -16.97
CA GLY A 191 -9.81 -4.36 -16.05
C GLY A 191 -9.25 -3.28 -15.13
N LEU A 192 -7.95 -3.34 -14.81
CA LEU A 192 -7.30 -2.40 -13.90
C LEU A 192 -5.86 -2.11 -14.37
N ALA A 193 -5.52 -0.85 -14.51
CA ALA A 193 -4.14 -0.41 -14.75
C ALA A 193 -3.63 0.36 -13.53
N LEU A 194 -2.53 -0.12 -12.95
CA LEU A 194 -1.82 0.49 -11.83
C LEU A 194 -0.53 1.12 -12.37
N PHE A 195 -0.35 2.41 -12.11
CA PHE A 195 0.86 3.14 -12.50
C PHE A 195 1.64 3.49 -11.24
N ASP A 196 2.77 2.88 -11.04
CA ASP A 196 3.67 3.21 -9.94
C ASP A 196 4.56 4.39 -10.33
N GLU A 197 4.87 5.27 -9.36
CA GLU A 197 5.63 6.50 -9.57
C GLU A 197 5.01 7.42 -10.65
N ALA A 198 3.70 7.68 -10.54
CA ALA A 198 2.95 8.44 -11.54
C ALA A 198 3.48 9.87 -11.78
N GLN A 199 4.25 10.44 -10.84
CA GLN A 199 4.95 11.73 -11.03
C GLN A 199 5.97 11.69 -12.17
N MET A 200 6.37 10.53 -12.65
CA MET A 200 7.23 10.38 -13.84
C MET A 200 6.59 10.94 -15.12
N VAL A 201 5.29 11.22 -15.12
CA VAL A 201 4.61 11.93 -16.23
C VAL A 201 5.20 13.32 -16.46
N ASP A 202 5.60 13.99 -15.37
CA ASP A 202 6.15 15.35 -15.39
C ASP A 202 7.67 15.37 -15.69
N ASP A 203 8.29 14.20 -15.94
CA ASP A 203 9.70 14.15 -16.33
C ASP A 203 9.86 14.66 -17.76
N ASP A 204 10.59 15.77 -17.94
CA ASP A 204 10.92 16.39 -19.24
C ASP A 204 11.74 15.48 -20.17
N GLN A 205 12.15 14.32 -19.70
CA GLN A 205 12.87 13.33 -20.47
C GLN A 205 11.92 12.47 -21.34
N ARG A 206 12.48 11.80 -22.34
CA ARG A 206 11.73 10.88 -23.24
C ARG A 206 10.83 9.87 -22.52
N ARG A 207 11.16 9.49 -21.28
CA ARG A 207 10.37 8.54 -20.50
C ARG A 207 9.03 9.12 -20.07
N GLY A 208 8.96 10.38 -19.65
CA GLY A 208 7.71 11.06 -19.33
C GLY A 208 6.72 11.02 -20.49
N MET A 209 7.20 11.24 -21.73
CA MET A 209 6.36 11.14 -22.94
C MET A 209 5.77 9.74 -23.15
N TYR A 210 6.54 8.67 -22.91
CA TYR A 210 6.01 7.31 -22.99
C TYR A 210 4.97 7.05 -21.90
N PHE A 211 5.25 7.50 -20.69
CA PHE A 211 4.34 7.34 -19.57
C PHE A 211 3.01 8.05 -19.82
N ASP A 212 3.03 9.33 -20.23
CA ASP A 212 1.85 10.10 -20.60
C ASP A 212 1.08 9.44 -21.77
N SER A 213 1.78 8.99 -22.79
CA SER A 213 1.16 8.29 -23.92
C SER A 213 0.40 7.03 -23.50
N ILE A 214 0.93 6.25 -22.55
CA ILE A 214 0.27 5.04 -22.06
C ILE A 214 -0.92 5.39 -21.17
N VAL A 215 -0.77 6.38 -20.27
CA VAL A 215 -1.89 6.88 -19.45
C VAL A 215 -3.05 7.31 -20.35
N ARG A 216 -2.80 8.13 -21.38
CA ARG A 216 -3.83 8.59 -22.32
C ARG A 216 -4.50 7.46 -23.09
N ARG A 217 -3.75 6.41 -23.45
CA ARG A 217 -4.31 5.24 -24.13
C ARG A 217 -5.26 4.46 -23.22
N PHE A 218 -4.88 4.26 -21.98
CA PHE A 218 -5.78 3.64 -21.00
C PHE A 218 -6.99 4.53 -20.70
N LEU A 219 -6.84 5.86 -20.62
CA LEU A 219 -7.95 6.81 -20.44
C LEU A 219 -8.93 6.77 -21.63
N GLY A 220 -8.43 6.62 -22.84
CA GLY A 220 -9.24 6.51 -24.06
C GLY A 220 -9.89 5.13 -24.24
N SER A 221 -9.46 4.12 -23.51
CA SER A 221 -10.09 2.82 -23.43
C SER A 221 -11.08 2.83 -22.27
N SER A 222 -12.21 2.14 -22.35
CA SER A 222 -13.23 2.08 -21.28
C SER A 222 -12.73 1.34 -20.01
N GLN A 223 -11.44 1.32 -19.78
CA GLN A 223 -10.76 0.58 -18.71
C GLN A 223 -10.59 1.45 -17.46
N ARG A 224 -10.51 0.82 -16.30
CA ARG A 224 -10.24 1.51 -15.04
C ARG A 224 -8.75 1.80 -14.89
N ILE A 225 -8.40 3.02 -14.51
CA ILE A 225 -7.02 3.47 -14.36
C ILE A 225 -6.75 3.97 -12.95
N ARG A 226 -5.58 3.64 -12.42
CA ARG A 226 -5.07 4.09 -11.14
C ARG A 226 -3.67 4.65 -11.30
N LEU A 227 -3.52 5.91 -10.95
CA LEU A 227 -2.25 6.62 -10.92
C LEU A 227 -1.77 6.70 -9.46
N LEU A 228 -0.58 6.21 -9.20
CA LEU A 228 0.00 6.08 -7.86
C LEU A 228 1.21 6.97 -7.69
#